data_ad3e025441390f1ca66d15c44075fab9
#
_entry.id   ad3e025441390f1ca66d15c44075fab9
#
_cell.length_a   1.000
_cell.length_b   1.000
_cell.length_c   1.000
_cell.angle_alpha   90.00
_cell.angle_beta   90.00
_cell.angle_gamma   90.00
#
_symmetry.space_group_name_H-M   'P 1'
#
loop_
_entity.id
_entity.type
_entity.pdbx_description
1 polymer ?
#
loop_
_entity_poly.entity_id
_entity_poly.type
_entity_poly.pdbx_seq_one_letter_code
_entity_poly.pdbx_strand_id
1 'polypeptide(L)'
;MKIKGSVALVTGANRGLGAAFARGLLAAGAAKVYAAARDPATVTVPGVVAVRLDVTRPDQIEALARELTDVSLVVNNAGIGGSGPVLHPKSIDTLYQQFETNAVGPLRMAQAFAPTLAARGGSAIVNVISALSWVTLPGVTGSYSASKAAAWALSNAMRQELKAQGTEVLSLHVAFMDTDMARGATGPKSSPDEVVRLAMAALEAGQSELLADDVTRSVHAGLTAQPPMYLGMVG
;
A
#
# COMPACT_ATOMS: atom_id res chain seq x y z
N MET A 1 -7.03 15.17 3.52
CA MET A 1 -8.27 15.09 2.68
C MET A 1 -9.48 14.67 3.50
N LYS A 2 -10.74 14.69 2.95
CA LYS A 2 -11.93 14.11 3.61
C LYS A 2 -12.35 12.84 2.88
N ILE A 3 -12.72 11.78 3.65
CA ILE A 3 -13.20 10.52 3.07
C ILE A 3 -14.63 10.65 2.55
N LYS A 4 -15.50 11.31 3.33
CA LYS A 4 -16.90 11.53 2.92
C LYS A 4 -16.97 12.31 1.60
N GLY A 5 -17.64 11.74 0.61
CA GLY A 5 -17.80 12.30 -0.73
C GLY A 5 -16.62 12.04 -1.68
N SER A 6 -15.55 11.40 -1.22
CA SER A 6 -14.41 11.02 -2.09
C SER A 6 -14.79 9.93 -3.09
N VAL A 7 -14.04 9.87 -4.19
CA VAL A 7 -14.05 8.76 -5.13
C VAL A 7 -12.70 8.04 -5.01
N ALA A 8 -12.73 6.80 -4.56
CA ALA A 8 -11.52 6.04 -4.28
C ALA A 8 -11.25 4.94 -5.32
N LEU A 9 -9.99 4.74 -5.65
CA LEU A 9 -9.49 3.59 -6.41
C LEU A 9 -8.59 2.78 -5.50
N VAL A 10 -8.96 1.51 -5.24
CA VAL A 10 -8.20 0.59 -4.38
C VAL A 10 -7.63 -0.53 -5.23
N THR A 11 -6.30 -0.67 -5.28
CA THR A 11 -5.64 -1.76 -6.00
C THR A 11 -5.56 -3.03 -5.16
N GLY A 12 -5.70 -4.21 -5.78
CA GLY A 12 -5.72 -5.50 -5.06
C GLY A 12 -6.91 -5.63 -4.11
N ALA A 13 -8.09 -5.14 -4.52
CA ALA A 13 -9.26 -4.98 -3.66
C ALA A 13 -10.16 -6.25 -3.55
N ASN A 14 -9.74 -7.37 -4.11
CA ASN A 14 -10.54 -8.59 -4.11
C ASN A 14 -10.47 -9.39 -2.79
N ARG A 15 -9.50 -9.12 -1.91
CA ARG A 15 -9.33 -9.82 -0.61
C ARG A 15 -8.49 -9.00 0.38
N GLY A 16 -8.39 -9.53 1.60
CA GLY A 16 -7.50 -8.99 2.64
C GLY A 16 -7.70 -7.51 2.91
N LEU A 17 -6.60 -6.78 3.06
CA LEU A 17 -6.62 -5.35 3.37
C LEU A 17 -7.29 -4.52 2.26
N GLY A 18 -7.11 -4.87 0.98
CA GLY A 18 -7.75 -4.15 -0.13
C GLY A 18 -9.27 -4.24 -0.09
N ALA A 19 -9.82 -5.42 0.19
CA ALA A 19 -11.27 -5.58 0.38
C ALA A 19 -11.76 -4.85 1.64
N ALA A 20 -10.97 -4.82 2.72
CA ALA A 20 -11.28 -4.05 3.91
C ALA A 20 -11.28 -2.52 3.61
N PHE A 21 -10.31 -2.01 2.84
CA PHE A 21 -10.33 -0.62 2.37
C PHE A 21 -11.60 -0.32 1.57
N ALA A 22 -11.98 -1.18 0.63
CA ALA A 22 -13.16 -0.97 -0.20
C ALA A 22 -14.44 -0.87 0.66
N ARG A 23 -14.62 -1.77 1.64
CA ARG A 23 -15.75 -1.72 2.58
C ARG A 23 -15.69 -0.48 3.49
N GLY A 24 -14.54 -0.23 4.10
CA GLY A 24 -14.37 0.84 5.07
C GLY A 24 -14.58 2.23 4.46
N LEU A 25 -14.09 2.45 3.24
CA LEU A 25 -14.29 3.70 2.51
C LEU A 25 -15.77 3.95 2.19
N LEU A 26 -16.52 2.93 1.72
CA LEU A 26 -17.97 3.04 1.51
C LEU A 26 -18.70 3.35 2.83
N ALA A 27 -18.37 2.63 3.90
CA ALA A 27 -18.97 2.84 5.21
C ALA A 27 -18.69 4.24 5.80
N ALA A 28 -17.51 4.82 5.47
CA ALA A 28 -17.14 6.18 5.83
C ALA A 28 -17.76 7.26 4.92
N GLY A 29 -18.59 6.87 3.95
CA GLY A 29 -19.32 7.78 3.08
C GLY A 29 -18.57 8.25 1.84
N ALA A 30 -17.57 7.49 1.36
CA ALA A 30 -17.05 7.70 0.02
C ALA A 30 -18.19 7.63 -1.00
N ALA A 31 -18.22 8.54 -1.97
CA ALA A 31 -19.26 8.61 -2.98
C ALA A 31 -19.19 7.41 -3.95
N LYS A 32 -17.98 6.90 -4.18
CA LYS A 32 -17.72 5.76 -5.05
C LYS A 32 -16.41 5.08 -4.67
N VAL A 33 -16.37 3.76 -4.81
CA VAL A 33 -15.12 2.98 -4.69
C VAL A 33 -14.96 2.09 -5.91
N TYR A 34 -13.90 2.33 -6.65
CA TYR A 34 -13.41 1.43 -7.68
C TYR A 34 -12.52 0.37 -7.02
N ALA A 35 -12.92 -0.87 -7.09
CA ALA A 35 -12.20 -2.01 -6.54
C ALA A 35 -11.43 -2.73 -7.67
N ALA A 36 -10.14 -2.47 -7.75
CA ALA A 36 -9.31 -2.98 -8.83
C ALA A 36 -8.70 -4.34 -8.48
N ALA A 37 -8.83 -5.29 -9.39
CA ALA A 37 -8.23 -6.62 -9.31
C ALA A 37 -7.85 -7.13 -10.72
N ARG A 38 -6.90 -8.08 -10.80
CA ARG A 38 -6.54 -8.73 -12.07
C ARG A 38 -7.73 -9.46 -12.71
N ASP A 39 -8.58 -10.05 -11.88
CA ASP A 39 -9.87 -10.58 -12.28
C ASP A 39 -10.98 -9.90 -11.48
N PRO A 40 -11.75 -8.98 -12.10
CA PRO A 40 -12.86 -8.28 -11.45
C PRO A 40 -13.94 -9.19 -10.88
N ALA A 41 -14.13 -10.38 -11.43
CA ALA A 41 -15.13 -11.33 -10.94
C ALA A 41 -14.81 -11.84 -9.51
N THR A 42 -13.57 -11.70 -9.06
CA THR A 42 -13.14 -12.05 -7.69
C THR A 42 -13.45 -10.98 -6.66
N VAL A 43 -13.93 -9.81 -7.07
CA VAL A 43 -14.33 -8.71 -6.17
C VAL A 43 -15.75 -8.98 -5.68
N THR A 44 -15.90 -9.26 -4.40
CA THR A 44 -17.18 -9.62 -3.77
C THR A 44 -17.74 -8.56 -2.83
N VAL A 45 -17.06 -7.42 -2.67
CA VAL A 45 -17.52 -6.34 -1.79
C VAL A 45 -18.75 -5.67 -2.41
N PRO A 46 -19.90 -5.62 -1.71
CA PRO A 46 -21.10 -5.00 -2.24
C PRO A 46 -20.93 -3.48 -2.40
N GLY A 47 -21.54 -2.90 -3.42
CA GLY A 47 -21.59 -1.44 -3.63
C GLY A 47 -20.35 -0.82 -4.25
N VAL A 48 -19.33 -1.61 -4.57
CA VAL A 48 -18.13 -1.14 -5.31
C VAL A 48 -18.29 -1.34 -6.81
N VAL A 49 -17.52 -0.58 -7.58
CA VAL A 49 -17.37 -0.80 -9.03
C VAL A 49 -16.10 -1.63 -9.24
N ALA A 50 -16.27 -2.90 -9.60
CA ALA A 50 -15.13 -3.78 -9.89
C ALA A 50 -14.50 -3.41 -11.24
N VAL A 51 -13.16 -3.22 -11.25
CA VAL A 51 -12.40 -2.86 -12.45
C VAL A 51 -11.18 -3.78 -12.63
N ARG A 52 -10.83 -4.05 -13.89
CA ARG A 52 -9.64 -4.87 -14.21
C ARG A 52 -8.38 -4.03 -14.10
N LEU A 53 -7.43 -4.49 -13.30
CA LEU A 53 -6.11 -3.89 -13.23
C LEU A 53 -5.05 -4.89 -12.76
N ASP A 54 -3.99 -5.02 -13.55
CA ASP A 54 -2.70 -5.55 -13.10
C ASP A 54 -1.73 -4.38 -13.02
N VAL A 55 -1.23 -4.07 -11.81
CA VAL A 55 -0.33 -2.95 -11.55
C VAL A 55 1.06 -3.11 -12.20
N THR A 56 1.35 -4.29 -12.74
CA THR A 56 2.57 -4.53 -13.53
C THR A 56 2.39 -4.23 -15.03
N ARG A 57 1.16 -3.84 -15.45
CA ARG A 57 0.80 -3.58 -16.84
C ARG A 57 0.58 -2.07 -17.07
N PRO A 58 1.57 -1.34 -17.61
CA PRO A 58 1.45 0.10 -17.87
C PRO A 58 0.25 0.45 -18.74
N ASP A 59 -0.01 -0.34 -19.78
CA ASP A 59 -1.13 -0.17 -20.71
C ASP A 59 -2.50 -0.18 -19.99
N GLN A 60 -2.68 -1.06 -19.00
CA GLN A 60 -3.90 -1.11 -18.20
C GLN A 60 -4.04 0.09 -17.25
N ILE A 61 -2.94 0.51 -16.63
CA ILE A 61 -2.91 1.67 -15.74
C ILE A 61 -3.28 2.93 -16.51
N GLU A 62 -2.66 3.17 -17.67
CA GLU A 62 -2.91 4.33 -18.51
C GLU A 62 -4.35 4.35 -19.05
N ALA A 63 -4.87 3.19 -19.49
CA ALA A 63 -6.26 3.07 -19.94
C ALA A 63 -7.22 3.43 -18.81
N LEU A 64 -6.99 2.89 -17.61
CA LEU A 64 -7.83 3.12 -16.45
C LEU A 64 -7.77 4.59 -16.00
N ALA A 65 -6.60 5.24 -16.04
CA ALA A 65 -6.47 6.66 -15.68
C ALA A 65 -7.19 7.59 -16.66
N ARG A 66 -7.26 7.22 -17.95
CA ARG A 66 -8.07 7.97 -18.95
C ARG A 66 -9.57 7.81 -18.71
N GLU A 67 -10.01 6.64 -18.22
CA GLU A 67 -11.42 6.34 -17.96
C GLU A 67 -11.90 6.95 -16.64
N LEU A 68 -11.13 6.79 -15.56
CA LEU A 68 -11.53 7.15 -14.20
C LEU A 68 -11.10 8.58 -13.84
N THR A 69 -11.71 9.57 -14.48
CA THR A 69 -11.37 11.00 -14.30
C THR A 69 -11.97 11.62 -13.03
N ASP A 70 -12.76 10.85 -12.26
CA ASP A 70 -13.40 11.32 -11.04
C ASP A 70 -12.65 10.92 -9.74
N VAL A 71 -11.55 10.16 -9.83
CA VAL A 71 -10.77 9.68 -8.68
C VAL A 71 -10.13 10.82 -7.90
N SER A 72 -10.33 10.83 -6.58
CA SER A 72 -9.71 11.76 -5.63
C SER A 72 -8.82 11.07 -4.58
N LEU A 73 -8.91 9.71 -4.48
CA LEU A 73 -8.09 8.90 -3.58
C LEU A 73 -7.59 7.65 -4.30
N VAL A 74 -6.28 7.44 -4.33
CA VAL A 74 -5.68 6.19 -4.80
C VAL A 74 -5.10 5.43 -3.62
N VAL A 75 -5.51 4.17 -3.43
CA VAL A 75 -4.93 3.26 -2.44
C VAL A 75 -4.11 2.20 -3.16
N ASN A 76 -2.81 2.35 -3.14
CA ASN A 76 -1.83 1.39 -3.64
C ASN A 76 -1.64 0.27 -2.61
N ASN A 77 -2.56 -0.70 -2.64
CA ASN A 77 -2.56 -1.86 -1.75
C ASN A 77 -2.07 -3.14 -2.44
N ALA A 78 -2.21 -3.25 -3.76
CA ALA A 78 -1.72 -4.42 -4.49
C ALA A 78 -0.25 -4.70 -4.17
N GLY A 79 0.03 -5.93 -3.79
CA GLY A 79 1.37 -6.36 -3.43
C GLY A 79 1.49 -7.87 -3.39
N ILE A 80 2.70 -8.36 -3.55
CA ILE A 80 3.04 -9.78 -3.42
C ILE A 80 4.08 -9.94 -2.32
N GLY A 81 3.87 -10.97 -1.50
CA GLY A 81 4.88 -11.48 -0.58
C GLY A 81 5.77 -12.50 -1.26
N GLY A 82 6.58 -13.13 -0.48
CA GLY A 82 7.47 -14.21 -0.87
C GLY A 82 8.54 -14.36 0.19
N SER A 83 9.00 -15.57 0.39
CA SER A 83 9.99 -15.87 1.40
C SER A 83 11.14 -16.66 0.79
N GLY A 84 12.31 -16.50 1.36
CA GLY A 84 13.51 -17.23 1.00
C GLY A 84 14.78 -16.44 1.23
N PRO A 85 15.92 -17.14 1.31
CA PRO A 85 17.23 -16.50 1.48
C PRO A 85 17.61 -15.72 0.20
N VAL A 86 18.10 -14.51 0.37
CA VAL A 86 18.52 -13.65 -0.74
C VAL A 86 19.70 -14.21 -1.53
N LEU A 87 20.49 -15.06 -0.92
CA LEU A 87 21.64 -15.71 -1.58
C LEU A 87 21.23 -16.97 -2.36
N HIS A 88 19.94 -17.34 -2.38
CA HIS A 88 19.47 -18.46 -3.22
C HIS A 88 19.50 -18.04 -4.71
N PRO A 89 19.94 -18.92 -5.64
CA PRO A 89 20.09 -18.57 -7.06
C PRO A 89 18.81 -17.99 -7.72
N LYS A 90 17.62 -18.41 -7.28
CA LYS A 90 16.33 -17.91 -7.79
C LYS A 90 15.82 -16.62 -7.12
N SER A 91 16.56 -16.06 -6.18
CA SER A 91 16.11 -14.86 -5.45
C SER A 91 16.02 -13.63 -6.33
N ILE A 92 16.80 -13.53 -7.39
CA ILE A 92 16.79 -12.42 -8.33
C ILE A 92 15.44 -12.32 -9.06
N ASP A 93 14.89 -13.43 -9.56
CA ASP A 93 13.59 -13.42 -10.23
C ASP A 93 12.47 -13.00 -9.27
N THR A 94 12.52 -13.50 -8.03
CA THR A 94 11.59 -13.11 -6.97
C THR A 94 11.71 -11.63 -6.63
N LEU A 95 12.94 -11.11 -6.54
CA LEU A 95 13.20 -9.70 -6.30
C LEU A 95 12.59 -8.82 -7.38
N TYR A 96 12.80 -9.14 -8.67
CA TYR A 96 12.24 -8.39 -9.77
C TYR A 96 10.71 -8.38 -9.75
N GLN A 97 10.07 -9.52 -9.51
CA GLN A 97 8.62 -9.61 -9.43
C GLN A 97 8.07 -8.77 -8.27
N GLN A 98 8.70 -8.85 -7.09
CA GLN A 98 8.29 -8.07 -5.91
C GLN A 98 8.54 -6.58 -6.13
N PHE A 99 9.66 -6.20 -6.72
CA PHE A 99 9.99 -4.81 -7.01
C PHE A 99 8.99 -4.21 -8.00
N GLU A 100 8.70 -4.94 -9.08
CA GLU A 100 7.74 -4.51 -10.11
C GLU A 100 6.34 -4.29 -9.53
N THR A 101 5.86 -5.22 -8.69
CA THR A 101 4.53 -5.11 -8.11
C THR A 101 4.46 -4.12 -6.95
N ASN A 102 5.44 -4.19 -6.01
CA ASN A 102 5.34 -3.51 -4.72
C ASN A 102 5.88 -2.06 -4.75
N ALA A 103 6.76 -1.74 -5.70
CA ALA A 103 7.41 -0.44 -5.80
C ALA A 103 7.09 0.29 -7.11
N VAL A 104 7.34 -0.36 -8.25
CA VAL A 104 7.14 0.26 -9.58
C VAL A 104 5.64 0.43 -9.88
N GLY A 105 4.81 -0.55 -9.53
CA GLY A 105 3.35 -0.47 -9.68
C GLY A 105 2.75 0.78 -9.02
N PRO A 106 2.96 1.01 -7.70
CA PRO A 106 2.55 2.24 -7.02
C PRO A 106 3.08 3.53 -7.67
N LEU A 107 4.33 3.54 -8.15
CA LEU A 107 4.88 4.69 -8.85
C LEU A 107 4.13 4.97 -10.16
N ARG A 108 3.88 3.95 -10.99
CA ARG A 108 3.10 4.09 -12.23
C ARG A 108 1.68 4.57 -11.96
N MET A 109 1.04 4.05 -10.91
CA MET A 109 -0.28 4.52 -10.48
C MET A 109 -0.25 6.00 -10.12
N ALA A 110 0.74 6.45 -9.35
CA ALA A 110 0.91 7.86 -9.01
C ALA A 110 1.12 8.72 -10.25
N GLN A 111 2.00 8.33 -11.17
CA GLN A 111 2.26 9.05 -12.43
C GLN A 111 1.01 9.19 -13.29
N ALA A 112 0.26 8.11 -13.48
CA ALA A 112 -0.92 8.09 -14.33
C ALA A 112 -2.09 8.91 -13.73
N PHE A 113 -2.27 8.86 -12.42
CA PHE A 113 -3.39 9.55 -11.74
C PHE A 113 -3.04 10.94 -11.22
N ALA A 114 -1.77 11.37 -11.23
CA ALA A 114 -1.37 12.70 -10.75
C ALA A 114 -2.17 13.84 -11.39
N PRO A 115 -2.43 13.87 -12.72
CA PRO A 115 -3.25 14.93 -13.33
C PRO A 115 -4.70 14.92 -12.83
N THR A 116 -5.31 13.74 -12.70
CA THR A 116 -6.67 13.58 -12.19
C THR A 116 -6.77 14.07 -10.74
N LEU A 117 -5.80 13.65 -9.90
CA LEU A 117 -5.74 14.06 -8.50
C LEU A 117 -5.55 15.57 -8.34
N ALA A 118 -4.70 16.20 -9.17
CA ALA A 118 -4.53 17.65 -9.19
C ALA A 118 -5.82 18.39 -9.50
N ALA A 119 -6.58 17.91 -10.50
CA ALA A 119 -7.84 18.53 -10.93
C ALA A 119 -8.96 18.47 -9.86
N ARG A 120 -8.85 17.55 -8.90
CA ARG A 120 -9.88 17.37 -7.85
C ARG A 120 -9.68 18.27 -6.64
N GLY A 121 -8.47 18.71 -6.35
CA GLY A 121 -8.14 19.45 -5.13
C GLY A 121 -8.39 18.63 -3.86
N GLY A 122 -7.51 18.70 -2.87
CA GLY A 122 -7.64 17.96 -1.62
C GLY A 122 -7.63 16.44 -1.77
N SER A 123 -6.89 15.93 -2.75
CA SER A 123 -6.75 14.52 -3.11
C SER A 123 -5.62 13.84 -2.34
N ALA A 124 -5.58 12.49 -2.39
CA ALA A 124 -4.50 11.76 -1.72
C ALA A 124 -4.12 10.44 -2.42
N ILE A 125 -2.92 9.98 -2.09
CA ILE A 125 -2.42 8.62 -2.36
C ILE A 125 -2.09 7.96 -1.03
N VAL A 126 -2.56 6.73 -0.81
CA VAL A 126 -2.11 5.85 0.27
C VAL A 126 -1.23 4.76 -0.32
N ASN A 127 0.00 4.65 0.14
CA ASN A 127 0.90 3.56 -0.21
C ASN A 127 0.99 2.57 0.97
N VAL A 128 0.55 1.33 0.75
CA VAL A 128 0.66 0.27 1.76
C VAL A 128 2.09 -0.27 1.76
N ILE A 129 2.83 0.12 2.78
CA ILE A 129 4.24 -0.25 2.99
C ILE A 129 4.32 -1.49 3.93
N SER A 130 5.32 -1.55 4.78
CA SER A 130 5.49 -2.58 5.80
C SER A 130 6.52 -2.13 6.84
N ALA A 131 6.45 -2.65 8.05
CA ALA A 131 7.56 -2.59 9.02
C ALA A 131 8.85 -3.17 8.43
N LEU A 132 8.72 -4.15 7.53
CA LEU A 132 9.84 -4.76 6.81
C LEU A 132 10.47 -3.85 5.74
N SER A 133 10.00 -2.61 5.55
CA SER A 133 10.71 -1.60 4.77
C SER A 133 11.99 -1.10 5.44
N TRP A 134 12.13 -1.32 6.75
CA TRP A 134 13.26 -0.85 7.55
C TRP A 134 14.17 -1.96 8.06
N VAL A 135 13.62 -3.17 8.21
CA VAL A 135 14.33 -4.33 8.75
C VAL A 135 14.07 -5.57 7.90
N THR A 136 14.88 -6.60 8.10
CA THR A 136 14.72 -7.90 7.42
C THR A 136 14.58 -9.03 8.46
N LEU A 137 13.84 -10.07 8.12
CA LEU A 137 13.86 -11.31 8.85
C LEU A 137 14.89 -12.23 8.17
N PRO A 138 15.95 -12.66 8.89
CA PRO A 138 17.06 -13.42 8.31
C PRO A 138 16.58 -14.67 7.57
N GLY A 139 17.06 -14.87 6.36
CA GLY A 139 16.72 -16.03 5.52
C GLY A 139 15.28 -16.07 4.98
N VAL A 140 14.45 -15.05 5.26
CA VAL A 140 13.02 -15.08 4.95
C VAL A 140 12.58 -13.93 4.05
N THR A 141 12.86 -12.68 4.40
CA THR A 141 12.17 -11.52 3.79
C THR A 141 13.07 -10.59 2.98
N GLY A 142 14.31 -10.94 2.67
CA GLY A 142 15.28 -10.00 2.10
C GLY A 142 14.80 -9.32 0.81
N SER A 143 14.32 -10.06 -0.18
CA SER A 143 13.79 -9.47 -1.43
C SER A 143 12.51 -8.67 -1.22
N TYR A 144 11.60 -9.16 -0.37
CA TYR A 144 10.38 -8.44 0.00
C TYR A 144 10.71 -7.13 0.71
N SER A 145 11.60 -7.17 1.71
CA SER A 145 12.05 -5.99 2.45
C SER A 145 12.69 -4.96 1.52
N ALA A 146 13.54 -5.39 0.59
CA ALA A 146 14.12 -4.50 -0.43
C ALA A 146 13.05 -3.83 -1.28
N SER A 147 12.02 -4.56 -1.73
CA SER A 147 10.91 -3.99 -2.50
C SER A 147 10.08 -2.98 -1.70
N LYS A 148 9.85 -3.25 -0.40
CA LYS A 148 9.11 -2.35 0.49
C LYS A 148 9.95 -1.13 0.92
N ALA A 149 11.27 -1.27 1.07
CA ALA A 149 12.18 -0.14 1.27
C ALA A 149 12.18 0.80 0.06
N ALA A 150 12.21 0.24 -1.16
CA ALA A 150 12.06 1.04 -2.38
C ALA A 150 10.70 1.75 -2.45
N ALA A 151 9.61 1.07 -2.13
CA ALA A 151 8.27 1.67 -2.08
C ALA A 151 8.19 2.82 -1.07
N TRP A 152 8.83 2.70 0.10
CA TRP A 152 8.92 3.76 1.10
C TRP A 152 9.71 4.97 0.59
N ALA A 153 10.89 4.75 0.02
CA ALA A 153 11.70 5.82 -0.56
C ALA A 153 10.95 6.55 -1.68
N LEU A 154 10.29 5.82 -2.59
CA LEU A 154 9.47 6.39 -3.65
C LEU A 154 8.25 7.15 -3.11
N SER A 155 7.63 6.67 -2.02
CA SER A 155 6.52 7.39 -1.36
C SER A 155 6.97 8.74 -0.82
N ASN A 156 8.19 8.83 -0.27
CA ASN A 156 8.78 10.08 0.19
C ASN A 156 9.05 11.05 -0.96
N ALA A 157 9.55 10.56 -2.11
CA ALA A 157 9.74 11.38 -3.32
C ALA A 157 8.38 11.88 -3.85
N MET A 158 7.39 10.99 -4.03
CA MET A 158 6.03 11.36 -4.46
C MET A 158 5.43 12.44 -3.57
N ARG A 159 5.60 12.36 -2.25
CA ARG A 159 5.09 13.36 -1.29
C ARG A 159 5.66 14.74 -1.56
N GLN A 160 6.94 14.81 -1.88
CA GLN A 160 7.62 16.09 -2.18
C GLN A 160 7.16 16.65 -3.53
N GLU A 161 7.10 15.82 -4.56
CA GLU A 161 6.75 16.23 -5.92
C GLU A 161 5.27 16.61 -6.06
N LEU A 162 4.36 15.89 -5.40
CA LEU A 162 2.92 16.12 -5.48
C LEU A 162 2.43 17.24 -4.53
N LYS A 163 3.31 17.76 -3.67
CA LYS A 163 2.96 18.82 -2.71
C LYS A 163 2.44 20.09 -3.39
N ALA A 164 3.08 20.50 -4.48
CA ALA A 164 2.71 21.73 -5.19
C ALA A 164 1.28 21.69 -5.78
N GLN A 165 0.80 20.50 -6.15
CA GLN A 165 -0.57 20.30 -6.65
C GLN A 165 -1.60 20.01 -5.55
N GLY A 166 -1.19 19.98 -4.27
CA GLY A 166 -2.07 19.74 -3.14
C GLY A 166 -2.51 18.28 -2.96
N THR A 167 -1.79 17.31 -3.55
CA THR A 167 -2.06 15.88 -3.36
C THR A 167 -1.25 15.36 -2.18
N GLU A 168 -1.95 14.87 -1.15
CA GLU A 168 -1.33 14.26 0.04
C GLU A 168 -0.83 12.84 -0.26
N VAL A 169 0.27 12.42 0.38
CA VAL A 169 0.78 11.04 0.28
C VAL A 169 0.98 10.47 1.66
N LEU A 170 0.21 9.45 2.00
CA LEU A 170 0.29 8.70 3.24
C LEU A 170 1.06 7.39 3.04
N SER A 171 2.15 7.20 3.75
CA SER A 171 2.84 5.92 3.90
C SER A 171 2.21 5.13 5.05
N LEU A 172 1.51 4.04 4.74
CA LEU A 172 0.90 3.15 5.73
C LEU A 172 1.83 1.98 6.01
N HIS A 173 2.49 2.01 7.16
CA HIS A 173 3.33 0.91 7.63
C HIS A 173 2.53 -0.02 8.54
N VAL A 174 2.59 -1.31 8.24
CA VAL A 174 1.90 -2.36 8.98
C VAL A 174 2.79 -3.59 9.07
N ALA A 175 2.69 -4.34 10.17
CA ALA A 175 3.37 -5.62 10.33
C ALA A 175 2.49 -6.77 9.80
N PHE A 176 2.32 -7.85 10.58
CA PHE A 176 1.47 -8.96 10.17
C PHE A 176 -0.01 -8.62 10.37
N MET A 177 -0.82 -8.85 9.33
CA MET A 177 -2.27 -8.74 9.37
C MET A 177 -2.92 -10.10 9.23
N ASP A 178 -4.14 -10.24 9.74
CA ASP A 178 -4.94 -11.45 9.56
C ASP A 178 -5.46 -11.54 8.11
N THR A 179 -4.60 -12.02 7.23
CA THR A 179 -4.83 -12.17 5.80
C THR A 179 -4.13 -13.42 5.28
N ASP A 180 -4.49 -13.87 4.08
CA ASP A 180 -3.85 -15.02 3.43
C ASP A 180 -2.33 -14.85 3.29
N MET A 181 -1.85 -13.63 3.06
CA MET A 181 -0.42 -13.34 2.91
C MET A 181 0.37 -13.65 4.19
N ALA A 182 -0.24 -13.48 5.36
CA ALA A 182 0.39 -13.73 6.66
C ALA A 182 -0.09 -15.03 7.32
N ARG A 183 -0.71 -15.97 6.56
CA ARG A 183 -1.25 -17.22 7.12
C ARG A 183 -0.21 -18.06 7.90
N GLY A 184 1.03 -18.07 7.42
CA GLY A 184 2.15 -18.79 8.07
C GLY A 184 2.91 -18.00 9.13
N ALA A 185 2.57 -16.72 9.35
CA ALA A 185 3.25 -15.91 10.35
C ALA A 185 2.75 -16.25 11.77
N THR A 186 3.69 -16.37 12.70
CA THR A 186 3.45 -16.53 14.14
C THR A 186 3.48 -15.16 14.83
N GLY A 187 2.68 -14.98 15.89
CA GLY A 187 2.63 -13.73 16.64
C GLY A 187 1.36 -12.92 16.42
N PRO A 188 1.26 -11.73 17.03
CA PRO A 188 0.08 -10.89 16.94
C PRO A 188 -0.15 -10.40 15.51
N LYS A 189 -1.42 -10.44 15.07
CA LYS A 189 -1.85 -9.96 13.76
C LYS A 189 -2.87 -8.85 13.94
N SER A 190 -2.69 -7.78 13.18
CA SER A 190 -3.65 -6.66 13.16
C SER A 190 -4.89 -7.03 12.35
N SER A 191 -6.06 -6.55 12.78
CA SER A 191 -7.29 -6.64 11.99
C SER A 191 -7.18 -5.72 10.77
N PRO A 192 -7.47 -6.20 9.55
CA PRO A 192 -7.52 -5.33 8.38
C PRO A 192 -8.49 -4.15 8.52
N ASP A 193 -9.65 -4.36 9.15
CA ASP A 193 -10.65 -3.32 9.33
C ASP A 193 -10.16 -2.21 10.30
N GLU A 194 -9.43 -2.58 11.35
CA GLU A 194 -8.82 -1.62 12.27
C GLU A 194 -7.70 -0.81 11.59
N VAL A 195 -6.85 -1.46 10.78
CA VAL A 195 -5.82 -0.78 9.99
C VAL A 195 -6.44 0.25 9.04
N VAL A 196 -7.56 -0.10 8.38
CA VAL A 196 -8.30 0.80 7.51
C VAL A 196 -8.88 1.99 8.28
N ARG A 197 -9.48 1.74 9.44
CA ARG A 197 -10.01 2.81 10.31
C ARG A 197 -8.92 3.82 10.68
N LEU A 198 -7.75 3.33 11.09
CA LEU A 198 -6.60 4.17 11.42
C LEU A 198 -6.07 4.93 10.19
N ALA A 199 -6.01 4.28 9.03
CA ALA A 199 -5.55 4.92 7.79
C ALA A 199 -6.47 6.06 7.35
N MET A 200 -7.78 5.87 7.43
CA MET A 200 -8.75 6.93 7.14
C MET A 200 -8.62 8.11 8.11
N ALA A 201 -8.49 7.83 9.41
CA ALA A 201 -8.28 8.88 10.41
C ALA A 201 -6.97 9.65 10.19
N ALA A 202 -5.88 8.96 9.82
CA ALA A 202 -4.59 9.57 9.49
C ALA A 202 -4.69 10.48 8.26
N LEU A 203 -5.40 10.04 7.21
CA LEU A 203 -5.68 10.87 6.01
C LEU A 203 -6.46 12.13 6.36
N GLU A 204 -7.53 12.01 7.15
CA GLU A 204 -8.36 13.15 7.55
C GLU A 204 -7.61 14.13 8.45
N ALA A 205 -6.62 13.64 9.22
CA ALA A 205 -5.71 14.44 10.04
C ALA A 205 -4.53 15.03 9.23
N GLY A 206 -4.41 14.76 7.93
CA GLY A 206 -3.30 15.23 7.09
C GLY A 206 -1.95 14.62 7.45
N GLN A 207 -1.94 13.42 8.02
CA GLN A 207 -0.70 12.73 8.36
C GLN A 207 -0.01 12.20 7.10
N SER A 208 1.32 12.24 7.10
CA SER A 208 2.14 11.74 6.00
C SER A 208 2.62 10.29 6.20
N GLU A 209 2.56 9.79 7.42
CA GLU A 209 3.00 8.45 7.79
C GLU A 209 2.13 7.89 8.91
N LEU A 210 1.78 6.61 8.83
CA LEU A 210 1.02 5.89 9.85
C LEU A 210 1.75 4.60 10.23
N LEU A 211 2.06 4.43 11.50
CA LEU A 211 2.55 3.19 12.10
C LEU A 211 1.34 2.47 12.72
N ALA A 212 0.75 1.53 11.98
CA ALA A 212 -0.59 1.04 12.26
C ALA A 212 -0.69 0.13 13.48
N ASP A 213 0.41 -0.48 13.93
CA ASP A 213 0.41 -1.47 15.01
C ASP A 213 1.64 -1.33 15.92
N ASP A 214 1.60 -2.01 17.10
CA ASP A 214 2.67 -1.94 18.10
C ASP A 214 3.99 -2.51 17.58
N VAL A 215 3.94 -3.55 16.75
CA VAL A 215 5.15 -4.15 16.15
C VAL A 215 5.82 -3.13 15.24
N THR A 216 5.05 -2.46 14.39
CA THR A 216 5.55 -1.41 13.49
C THR A 216 6.14 -0.23 14.29
N ARG A 217 5.47 0.20 15.36
CA ARG A 217 5.98 1.25 16.25
C ARG A 217 7.28 0.84 16.92
N SER A 218 7.36 -0.39 17.41
CA SER A 218 8.56 -0.95 18.05
C SER A 218 9.73 -1.04 17.09
N VAL A 219 9.50 -1.53 15.86
CA VAL A 219 10.53 -1.59 14.81
C VAL A 219 11.03 -0.20 14.48
N HIS A 220 10.13 0.76 14.27
CA HIS A 220 10.51 2.14 13.96
C HIS A 220 11.35 2.78 15.09
N ALA A 221 10.93 2.63 16.34
CA ALA A 221 11.70 3.11 17.50
C ALA A 221 13.09 2.45 17.60
N GLY A 222 13.17 1.17 17.21
CA GLY A 222 14.42 0.42 17.20
C GLY A 222 15.46 0.84 16.15
N LEU A 223 15.08 1.65 15.16
CA LEU A 223 16.02 2.10 14.12
C LEU A 223 17.14 2.98 14.67
N THR A 224 16.90 3.69 15.76
CA THR A 224 17.87 4.56 16.44
C THR A 224 18.39 3.97 17.75
N ALA A 225 18.03 2.74 18.08
CA ALA A 225 18.56 2.03 19.25
C ALA A 225 20.05 1.72 19.11
N GLN A 226 20.68 1.34 20.21
CA GLN A 226 22.10 0.96 20.23
C GLN A 226 22.25 -0.48 20.77
N PRO A 227 22.56 -1.47 19.93
CA PRO A 227 22.73 -1.38 18.46
C PRO A 227 21.39 -1.16 17.72
N PRO A 228 21.41 -0.58 16.51
CA PRO A 228 20.19 -0.41 15.71
C PRO A 228 19.57 -1.74 15.31
N MET A 229 18.24 -1.81 15.35
CA MET A 229 17.49 -3.07 15.07
C MET A 229 17.74 -3.62 13.65
N TYR A 230 18.03 -2.77 12.66
CA TYR A 230 18.30 -3.21 11.28
C TYR A 230 19.63 -3.99 11.11
N LEU A 231 20.53 -3.93 12.07
CA LEU A 231 21.75 -4.75 12.06
C LEU A 231 21.47 -6.23 12.41
N GLY A 232 20.24 -6.55 12.73
CA GLY A 232 19.82 -7.86 13.21
C GLY A 232 19.86 -7.92 14.74
N MET A 233 18.98 -8.76 15.30
CA MET A 233 19.11 -9.09 16.71
C MET A 233 20.40 -9.90 16.87
N VAL A 234 21.38 -9.30 17.53
CA VAL A 234 22.55 -10.04 18.00
C VAL A 234 22.00 -11.01 19.05
N GLY A 235 21.96 -12.30 18.70
CA GLY A 235 21.50 -13.36 19.60
C GLY A 235 22.45 -13.56 20.78
#